data_a150669891afef0685cb53f34199d6be
#
_entry.id   a150669891afef0685cb53f34199d6be
#
_cell.length_a   1.000
_cell.length_b   1.000
_cell.length_c   1.000
_cell.angle_alpha   90.00
_cell.angle_beta   90.00
_cell.angle_gamma   90.00
#
_symmetry.space_group_name_H-M   'P 1'
#
loop_
_entity.id
_entity.type
_entity.pdbx_description
1 polymer ?
#
loop_
_entity_poly.entity_id
_entity_poly.type
_entity_poly.pdbx_seq_one_letter_code
_entity_poly.pdbx_strand_id
1 'polypeptide(L)'
;MLASIGKKIRNRLLKWAKVYGLDGLPDERFLEEVYSRLLGRGVDPIGRDHYLDYLRKGHSRLSLVLSIIQSEEYTNKLIRENTPVISIREERPAQYALVKDIHGRDTLTFRARGSEDFDWLERKVIDNGYYEKPGVWSFLITEDKRLHAEVMSKFEPHRVLDLGCANGPVMKCLKDLGIESEGVDVSRLALAKAFPEVRDKIHLGDILAMDLPHRFDVILGLDIFEHLNPDKLPAYLAKLAGLLEDGGFLFGNIPAIGRDDVFGEIFEVYLREWEDDLRQGRLFSVVHTDEAGYPYNGHLIGAGSAWWTRQFEAAGLRREPGLERALHERYDEALTRIHVARKAFFVFSKSAASGRLDRLLGRVKE
;
A
#
# COMPACT_ATOMS: atom_id res chain seq x y z
N MET A 1 36.44 18.78 -0.94
CA MET A 1 35.56 18.60 0.23
C MET A 1 34.79 17.28 0.16
N LEU A 2 34.05 16.97 -0.91
CA LEU A 2 33.28 15.72 -1.10
C LEU A 2 34.12 14.43 -1.02
N ALA A 3 35.33 14.41 -1.59
CA ALA A 3 36.24 13.26 -1.53
C ALA A 3 36.76 12.93 -0.10
N SER A 4 36.91 13.94 0.75
CA SER A 4 37.31 13.81 2.17
C SER A 4 36.17 13.24 3.04
N ILE A 5 34.93 13.62 2.73
CA ILE A 5 33.72 13.09 3.40
C ILE A 5 33.54 11.62 3.06
N GLY A 6 33.70 11.24 1.79
CA GLY A 6 33.62 9.85 1.34
C GLY A 6 34.66 8.95 2.00
N LYS A 7 35.88 9.42 2.21
CA LYS A 7 36.96 8.67 2.89
C LYS A 7 36.68 8.45 4.38
N LYS A 8 36.10 9.45 5.06
CA LYS A 8 35.70 9.35 6.46
C LYS A 8 34.54 8.37 6.67
N ILE A 9 33.52 8.43 5.80
CA ILE A 9 32.38 7.50 5.83
C ILE A 9 32.85 6.09 5.55
N ARG A 10 33.68 5.89 4.52
CA ARG A 10 34.28 4.58 4.20
C ARG A 10 35.05 3.98 5.37
N ASN A 11 35.88 4.76 6.05
CA ASN A 11 36.66 4.27 7.18
C ASN A 11 35.81 3.96 8.42
N ARG A 12 34.70 4.68 8.64
CA ARG A 12 33.72 4.36 9.66
C ARG A 12 32.98 3.06 9.38
N LEU A 13 32.59 2.83 8.13
CA LEU A 13 31.89 1.61 7.71
C LEU A 13 32.79 0.37 7.77
N LEU A 14 34.07 0.51 7.39
CA LEU A 14 35.07 -0.57 7.54
C LEU A 14 35.32 -0.90 9.01
N LYS A 15 35.38 0.09 9.89
CA LYS A 15 35.45 -0.13 11.34
C LYS A 15 34.16 -0.78 11.86
N TRP A 16 32.99 -0.38 11.35
CA TRP A 16 31.69 -0.93 11.71
C TRP A 16 31.62 -2.44 11.34
N ALA A 17 31.96 -2.82 10.11
CA ALA A 17 31.99 -4.21 9.68
C ALA A 17 32.95 -5.08 10.52
N LYS A 18 34.15 -4.55 10.85
CA LYS A 18 35.13 -5.21 11.73
C LYS A 18 34.64 -5.35 13.18
N VAL A 19 34.08 -4.28 13.75
CA VAL A 19 33.56 -4.25 15.13
C VAL A 19 32.42 -5.23 15.34
N TYR A 20 31.61 -5.47 14.30
CA TYR A 20 30.47 -6.38 14.40
C TYR A 20 30.73 -7.80 13.87
N GLY A 21 31.98 -8.12 13.51
CA GLY A 21 32.35 -9.48 13.10
C GLY A 21 31.73 -9.94 11.77
N LEU A 22 31.29 -8.99 10.92
CA LEU A 22 30.58 -9.30 9.68
C LEU A 22 31.51 -9.78 8.57
N ASP A 23 32.80 -9.50 8.64
CA ASP A 23 33.77 -9.81 7.57
C ASP A 23 33.93 -11.31 7.32
N GLY A 24 33.75 -12.15 8.36
CA GLY A 24 33.88 -13.60 8.29
C GLY A 24 32.61 -14.37 7.95
N LEU A 25 31.48 -13.70 7.76
CA LEU A 25 30.20 -14.35 7.49
C LEU A 25 30.09 -14.76 6.00
N PRO A 26 29.40 -15.87 5.69
CA PRO A 26 28.93 -16.13 4.30
C PRO A 26 28.09 -14.97 3.77
N ASP A 27 28.08 -14.75 2.46
CA ASP A 27 27.41 -13.61 1.84
C ASP A 27 25.91 -13.51 2.19
N GLU A 28 25.21 -14.63 2.27
CA GLU A 28 23.80 -14.66 2.70
C GLU A 28 23.63 -14.17 4.13
N ARG A 29 24.42 -14.68 5.06
CA ARG A 29 24.40 -14.24 6.46
C ARG A 29 24.83 -12.79 6.64
N PHE A 30 25.82 -12.36 5.84
CA PHE A 30 26.24 -10.98 5.80
C PHE A 30 25.10 -10.06 5.37
N LEU A 31 24.39 -10.42 4.31
CA LEU A 31 23.27 -9.66 3.78
C LEU A 31 22.12 -9.57 4.80
N GLU A 32 21.75 -10.68 5.43
CA GLU A 32 20.74 -10.72 6.50
C GLU A 32 21.08 -9.77 7.67
N GLU A 33 22.33 -9.82 8.14
CA GLU A 33 22.80 -8.95 9.22
C GLU A 33 22.81 -7.48 8.82
N VAL A 34 23.18 -7.16 7.58
CA VAL A 34 23.16 -5.78 7.08
C VAL A 34 21.74 -5.25 7.01
N TYR A 35 20.79 -6.02 6.46
CA TYR A 35 19.38 -5.63 6.41
C TYR A 35 18.78 -5.47 7.81
N SER A 36 18.98 -6.43 8.69
CA SER A 36 18.51 -6.37 10.07
C SER A 36 19.01 -5.12 10.79
N ARG A 37 20.30 -4.81 10.69
CA ARG A 37 20.91 -3.68 11.43
C ARG A 37 20.64 -2.32 10.79
N LEU A 38 20.66 -2.23 9.47
CA LEU A 38 20.46 -0.95 8.77
C LEU A 38 18.98 -0.65 8.59
N LEU A 39 18.19 -1.63 8.15
CA LEU A 39 16.79 -1.42 7.80
C LEU A 39 15.82 -1.87 8.90
N GLY A 40 16.27 -2.68 9.87
CA GLY A 40 15.44 -3.19 10.97
C GLY A 40 14.47 -4.29 10.55
N ARG A 41 14.74 -4.95 9.42
CA ARG A 41 13.95 -6.06 8.88
C ARG A 41 14.82 -7.14 8.26
N GLY A 42 14.26 -8.30 7.96
CA GLY A 42 14.89 -9.33 7.13
C GLY A 42 15.01 -8.88 5.68
N VAL A 43 15.92 -9.51 4.93
CA VAL A 43 16.02 -9.30 3.50
C VAL A 43 14.84 -10.00 2.80
N ASP A 44 14.14 -9.28 1.92
CA ASP A 44 13.11 -9.85 1.07
C ASP A 44 13.73 -10.68 -0.08
N PRO A 45 12.96 -11.60 -0.71
CA PRO A 45 13.49 -12.48 -1.75
C PRO A 45 14.13 -11.71 -2.92
N ILE A 46 13.54 -10.61 -3.36
CA ILE A 46 14.05 -9.79 -4.49
C ILE A 46 15.36 -9.11 -4.10
N GLY A 47 15.40 -8.50 -2.92
CA GLY A 47 16.61 -7.88 -2.39
C GLY A 47 17.73 -8.91 -2.19
N ARG A 48 17.37 -10.13 -1.73
CA ARG A 48 18.33 -11.24 -1.58
C ARG A 48 18.97 -11.62 -2.92
N ASP A 49 18.15 -11.91 -3.91
CA ASP A 49 18.62 -12.32 -5.24
C ASP A 49 19.46 -11.22 -5.89
N HIS A 50 19.00 -9.98 -5.82
CA HIS A 50 19.70 -8.83 -6.37
C HIS A 50 21.09 -8.64 -5.74
N TYR A 51 21.19 -8.61 -4.41
CA TYR A 51 22.44 -8.33 -3.74
C TYR A 51 23.40 -9.52 -3.69
N LEU A 52 22.90 -10.76 -3.69
CA LEU A 52 23.78 -11.94 -3.86
C LEU A 52 24.35 -12.00 -5.26
N ASP A 53 23.56 -11.68 -6.30
CA ASP A 53 24.09 -11.57 -7.67
C ASP A 53 25.09 -10.42 -7.81
N TYR A 54 24.83 -9.28 -7.16
CA TYR A 54 25.75 -8.15 -7.08
C TYR A 54 27.12 -8.57 -6.52
N LEU A 55 27.14 -9.33 -5.41
CA LEU A 55 28.38 -9.86 -4.81
C LEU A 55 29.04 -10.91 -5.71
N ARG A 56 28.29 -11.82 -6.35
CA ARG A 56 28.82 -12.81 -7.31
C ARG A 56 29.50 -12.16 -8.52
N LYS A 57 29.02 -10.99 -8.94
CA LYS A 57 29.62 -10.17 -10.00
C LYS A 57 30.90 -9.43 -9.57
N GLY A 58 31.39 -9.69 -8.36
CA GLY A 58 32.67 -9.16 -7.85
C GLY A 58 32.58 -7.79 -7.19
N HIS A 59 31.39 -7.27 -6.95
CA HIS A 59 31.25 -6.03 -6.18
C HIS A 59 31.57 -6.26 -4.70
N SER A 60 32.12 -5.26 -4.05
CA SER A 60 32.53 -5.39 -2.66
C SER A 60 31.34 -5.32 -1.69
N ARG A 61 31.45 -6.00 -0.54
CA ARG A 61 30.49 -5.87 0.58
C ARG A 61 30.33 -4.43 1.04
N LEU A 62 31.40 -3.65 0.97
CA LEU A 62 31.33 -2.21 1.30
C LEU A 62 30.44 -1.45 0.31
N SER A 63 30.53 -1.74 -1.00
CA SER A 63 29.67 -1.10 -2.00
C SER A 63 28.19 -1.47 -1.82
N LEU A 64 27.91 -2.71 -1.40
CA LEU A 64 26.56 -3.15 -1.02
C LEU A 64 26.04 -2.36 0.17
N VAL A 65 26.80 -2.27 1.27
CA VAL A 65 26.42 -1.49 2.46
C VAL A 65 26.17 -0.02 2.09
N LEU A 66 27.02 0.56 1.27
CA LEU A 66 26.86 1.94 0.79
C LEU A 66 25.58 2.12 -0.03
N SER A 67 25.25 1.16 -0.90
CA SER A 67 24.01 1.25 -1.68
C SER A 67 22.77 1.21 -0.79
N ILE A 68 22.76 0.40 0.26
CA ILE A 68 21.67 0.35 1.23
C ILE A 68 21.59 1.65 2.04
N ILE A 69 22.72 2.18 2.52
CA ILE A 69 22.74 3.46 3.27
C ILE A 69 22.32 4.65 2.41
N GLN A 70 22.57 4.60 1.11
CA GLN A 70 22.13 5.62 0.15
C GLN A 70 20.70 5.39 -0.35
N SER A 71 20.07 4.28 0.02
CA SER A 71 18.70 4.00 -0.36
C SER A 71 17.72 4.97 0.32
N GLU A 72 16.62 5.19 -0.36
CA GLU A 72 15.50 5.94 0.19
C GLU A 72 14.94 5.26 1.44
N GLU A 73 14.91 3.92 1.47
CA GLU A 73 14.43 3.14 2.61
C GLU A 73 15.24 3.43 3.89
N TYR A 74 16.57 3.47 3.79
CA TYR A 74 17.42 3.79 4.94
C TYR A 74 17.24 5.25 5.37
N THR A 75 17.16 6.17 4.43
CA THR A 75 16.91 7.58 4.70
C THR A 75 15.57 7.78 5.42
N ASN A 76 14.53 7.13 4.93
CA ASN A 76 13.19 7.18 5.51
C ASN A 76 13.15 6.56 6.92
N LYS A 77 13.90 5.46 7.14
CA LYS A 77 14.07 4.88 8.48
C LYS A 77 14.71 5.88 9.44
N LEU A 78 15.82 6.51 9.04
CA LEU A 78 16.51 7.52 9.89
C LEU A 78 15.60 8.71 10.21
N ILE A 79 14.82 9.18 9.26
CA ILE A 79 13.89 10.28 9.49
C ILE A 79 12.82 9.85 10.48
N ARG A 80 12.24 8.66 10.32
CA ARG A 80 11.24 8.12 11.27
C ARG A 80 11.79 7.99 12.69
N GLU A 81 13.01 7.45 12.84
CA GLU A 81 13.64 7.25 14.15
C GLU A 81 14.01 8.57 14.86
N ASN A 82 14.24 9.64 14.11
CA ASN A 82 14.64 10.94 14.65
C ASN A 82 13.52 11.99 14.63
N THR A 83 12.33 11.66 14.10
CA THR A 83 11.18 12.56 14.15
C THR A 83 10.37 12.29 15.42
N PRO A 84 10.16 13.26 16.29
CA PRO A 84 9.31 13.09 17.46
C PRO A 84 7.91 12.62 17.03
N VAL A 85 7.46 11.50 17.58
CA VAL A 85 6.10 11.02 17.37
C VAL A 85 5.24 11.58 18.48
N ILE A 86 4.21 12.34 18.09
CA ILE A 86 3.21 12.84 19.03
C ILE A 86 2.31 11.68 19.40
N SER A 87 2.34 11.23 20.67
CA SER A 87 1.42 10.21 21.15
C SER A 87 0.01 10.79 21.28
N ILE A 88 -0.98 10.04 20.79
CA ILE A 88 -2.39 10.41 20.88
C ILE A 88 -3.15 9.55 21.91
N ARG A 89 -2.48 8.56 22.53
CA ARG A 89 -3.08 7.61 23.46
C ARG A 89 -3.65 8.27 24.71
N GLU A 90 -2.93 9.28 25.21
CA GLU A 90 -3.28 9.97 26.46
C GLU A 90 -4.56 10.80 26.33
N GLU A 91 -5.00 11.09 25.11
CA GLU A 91 -6.26 11.83 24.88
C GLU A 91 -7.51 10.95 25.08
N ARG A 92 -7.38 9.63 24.87
CA ARG A 92 -8.47 8.65 25.01
C ARG A 92 -8.01 7.34 25.67
N PRO A 93 -7.36 7.38 26.86
CA PRO A 93 -6.68 6.22 27.43
C PRO A 93 -7.62 5.02 27.70
N ALA A 94 -8.90 5.26 27.98
CA ALA A 94 -9.88 4.21 28.23
C ALA A 94 -10.31 3.40 27.00
N GLN A 95 -9.90 3.80 25.79
CA GLN A 95 -10.19 3.11 24.54
C GLN A 95 -9.00 2.28 24.04
N TYR A 96 -7.81 2.52 24.59
CA TYR A 96 -6.62 1.74 24.25
C TYR A 96 -6.46 0.54 25.18
N ALA A 97 -6.08 -0.58 24.60
CA ALA A 97 -5.76 -1.79 25.32
C ALA A 97 -4.54 -2.49 24.70
N LEU A 98 -3.68 -3.04 25.55
CA LEU A 98 -2.61 -3.93 25.12
C LEU A 98 -3.15 -5.36 25.19
N VAL A 99 -3.23 -6.05 24.07
CA VAL A 99 -3.72 -7.41 23.95
C VAL A 99 -2.64 -8.33 23.40
N LYS A 100 -2.78 -9.64 23.63
CA LYS A 100 -1.97 -10.64 22.92
C LYS A 100 -2.66 -11.04 21.63
N ASP A 101 -1.94 -10.92 20.51
CA ASP A 101 -2.40 -11.50 19.25
C ASP A 101 -2.34 -13.04 19.28
N ILE A 102 -2.79 -13.72 18.25
CA ILE A 102 -2.78 -15.19 18.17
C ILE A 102 -1.37 -15.78 18.17
N HIS A 103 -0.35 -14.99 17.86
CA HIS A 103 1.07 -15.38 17.91
C HIS A 103 1.73 -15.04 19.25
N GLY A 104 0.98 -14.52 20.22
CA GLY A 104 1.46 -14.14 21.55
C GLY A 104 2.23 -12.82 21.60
N ARG A 105 2.21 -12.00 20.54
CA ARG A 105 2.86 -10.69 20.50
C ARG A 105 1.97 -9.65 21.17
N ASP A 106 2.61 -8.71 21.86
CA ASP A 106 1.90 -7.55 22.42
C ASP A 106 1.45 -6.62 21.28
N THR A 107 0.16 -6.38 21.20
CA THR A 107 -0.46 -5.57 20.16
C THR A 107 -1.33 -4.50 20.83
N LEU A 108 -1.03 -3.23 20.54
CA LEU A 108 -1.85 -2.13 21.02
C LEU A 108 -3.08 -1.98 20.11
N THR A 109 -4.23 -1.85 20.74
CA THR A 109 -5.51 -1.71 20.03
C THR A 109 -6.28 -0.52 20.55
N PHE A 110 -7.13 0.04 19.67
CA PHE A 110 -8.11 1.08 20.00
C PHE A 110 -9.51 0.54 19.73
N ARG A 111 -10.40 0.64 20.72
CA ARG A 111 -11.80 0.24 20.57
C ARG A 111 -12.65 1.44 20.15
N ALA A 112 -13.05 1.44 18.89
CA ALA A 112 -14.03 2.40 18.37
C ALA A 112 -15.44 2.02 18.85
N ARG A 113 -16.18 3.00 19.39
CA ARG A 113 -17.55 2.85 19.90
C ARG A 113 -18.59 3.40 18.95
N GLY A 114 -18.16 4.18 17.95
CA GLY A 114 -19.05 4.80 16.96
C GLY A 114 -18.30 5.81 16.08
N SER A 115 -19.05 6.53 15.27
CA SER A 115 -18.58 7.51 14.28
C SER A 115 -17.59 8.54 14.84
N GLU A 116 -17.87 9.08 16.02
CA GLU A 116 -17.02 10.10 16.65
C GLU A 116 -15.58 9.61 16.88
N ASP A 117 -15.39 8.31 17.09
CA ASP A 117 -14.08 7.72 17.33
C ASP A 117 -13.30 7.61 16.02
N PHE A 118 -13.94 7.20 14.92
CA PHE A 118 -13.31 7.16 13.60
C PHE A 118 -13.02 8.57 13.08
N ASP A 119 -13.91 9.53 13.29
CA ASP A 119 -13.67 10.95 12.98
C ASP A 119 -12.49 11.52 13.78
N TRP A 120 -12.34 11.11 15.04
CA TRP A 120 -11.21 11.52 15.86
C TRP A 120 -9.90 10.92 15.36
N LEU A 121 -9.87 9.62 15.08
CA LEU A 121 -8.67 8.94 14.53
C LEU A 121 -8.26 9.55 13.19
N GLU A 122 -9.21 9.76 12.27
CA GLU A 122 -8.96 10.39 10.98
C GLU A 122 -8.34 11.77 11.15
N ARG A 123 -8.92 12.63 11.99
CA ARG A 123 -8.36 13.96 12.28
C ARG A 123 -6.95 13.86 12.83
N LYS A 124 -6.67 12.92 13.74
CA LYS A 124 -5.32 12.74 14.29
C LYS A 124 -4.31 12.30 13.22
N VAL A 125 -4.73 11.42 12.31
CA VAL A 125 -3.90 11.00 11.17
C VAL A 125 -3.60 12.20 10.26
N ILE A 126 -4.62 13.00 9.89
CA ILE A 126 -4.48 14.13 8.97
C ILE A 126 -3.72 15.30 9.63
N ASP A 127 -4.18 15.77 10.80
CA ASP A 127 -3.66 16.99 11.44
C ASP A 127 -2.20 16.83 11.90
N ASN A 128 -1.81 15.62 12.30
CA ASN A 128 -0.43 15.32 12.67
C ASN A 128 0.45 14.91 11.46
N GLY A 129 -0.06 15.12 10.25
CA GLY A 129 0.70 14.96 9.01
C GLY A 129 1.20 13.53 8.79
N TYR A 130 0.41 12.50 9.12
CA TYR A 130 0.80 11.11 8.94
C TYR A 130 1.23 10.85 7.50
N TYR A 131 0.46 11.32 6.51
CA TYR A 131 0.75 11.15 5.09
C TYR A 131 1.82 12.10 4.54
N GLU A 132 2.30 13.03 5.34
CA GLU A 132 3.42 13.92 4.99
C GLU A 132 4.77 13.39 5.52
N LYS A 133 4.76 12.24 6.22
CA LYS A 133 5.98 11.65 6.78
C LYS A 133 6.72 10.85 5.71
N PRO A 134 8.04 11.04 5.57
CA PRO A 134 8.85 10.19 4.71
C PRO A 134 8.74 8.71 5.11
N GLY A 135 8.58 7.83 4.12
CA GLY A 135 8.52 6.37 4.34
C GLY A 135 7.13 5.81 4.63
N VAL A 136 6.09 6.63 4.59
CA VAL A 136 4.70 6.13 4.54
C VAL A 136 4.43 5.48 3.19
N TRP A 137 5.01 6.02 2.13
CA TRP A 137 4.98 5.46 0.78
C TRP A 137 6.34 5.43 0.09
N SER A 138 6.46 4.58 -0.95
CA SER A 138 7.61 4.59 -1.84
C SER A 138 7.35 5.53 -3.01
N PHE A 139 8.31 6.41 -3.29
CA PHE A 139 8.29 7.31 -4.44
C PHE A 139 8.93 6.70 -5.70
N LEU A 140 9.28 5.42 -5.67
CA LEU A 140 9.96 4.74 -6.76
C LEU A 140 8.97 4.01 -7.68
N ILE A 141 9.34 3.90 -8.96
CA ILE A 141 8.68 2.97 -9.88
C ILE A 141 9.26 1.57 -9.65
N THR A 142 8.55 0.79 -8.84
CA THR A 142 8.88 -0.60 -8.53
C THR A 142 8.26 -1.55 -9.56
N GLU A 143 8.62 -2.83 -9.51
CA GLU A 143 7.99 -3.89 -10.32
C GLU A 143 6.49 -3.96 -10.06
N ASP A 144 6.06 -3.76 -8.82
CA ASP A 144 4.67 -3.64 -8.40
C ASP A 144 3.87 -2.62 -9.23
N LYS A 145 4.43 -1.41 -9.40
CA LYS A 145 3.75 -0.34 -10.14
C LYS A 145 3.64 -0.64 -11.64
N ARG A 146 4.67 -1.26 -12.22
CA ARG A 146 4.66 -1.70 -13.62
C ARG A 146 3.63 -2.82 -13.84
N LEU A 147 3.57 -3.80 -12.92
CA LEU A 147 2.61 -4.89 -13.01
C LEU A 147 1.17 -4.38 -12.91
N HIS A 148 0.88 -3.45 -11.98
CA HIS A 148 -0.46 -2.86 -11.90
C HIS A 148 -0.83 -2.09 -13.17
N ALA A 149 0.09 -1.34 -13.75
CA ALA A 149 -0.16 -0.66 -15.04
C ALA A 149 -0.41 -1.68 -16.18
N GLU A 150 0.32 -2.80 -16.19
CA GLU A 150 0.06 -3.90 -17.14
C GLU A 150 -1.31 -4.52 -16.92
N VAL A 151 -1.70 -4.84 -15.68
CA VAL A 151 -3.04 -5.33 -15.35
C VAL A 151 -4.11 -4.34 -15.81
N MET A 152 -3.91 -3.04 -15.54
CA MET A 152 -4.85 -2.00 -16.00
C MET A 152 -4.96 -1.95 -17.53
N SER A 153 -3.87 -2.19 -18.27
CA SER A 153 -3.90 -2.21 -19.73
C SER A 153 -4.83 -3.29 -20.30
N LYS A 154 -5.09 -4.37 -19.56
CA LYS A 154 -6.02 -5.44 -19.96
C LYS A 154 -7.47 -4.96 -20.03
N PHE A 155 -7.82 -3.93 -19.27
CA PHE A 155 -9.15 -3.32 -19.29
C PHE A 155 -9.39 -2.42 -20.51
N GLU A 156 -8.38 -2.20 -21.37
CA GLU A 156 -8.41 -1.27 -22.52
C GLU A 156 -8.98 0.10 -22.16
N PRO A 157 -8.44 0.75 -21.12
CA PRO A 157 -8.99 2.01 -20.68
C PRO A 157 -8.62 3.13 -21.64
N HIS A 158 -9.59 4.02 -21.91
CA HIS A 158 -9.31 5.33 -22.51
C HIS A 158 -8.76 6.28 -21.46
N ARG A 159 -9.32 6.23 -20.24
CA ARG A 159 -8.89 7.08 -19.13
C ARG A 159 -9.00 6.38 -17.79
N VAL A 160 -7.91 6.41 -17.03
CA VAL A 160 -7.81 5.83 -15.68
C VAL A 160 -7.78 6.94 -14.64
N LEU A 161 -8.55 6.78 -13.55
CA LEU A 161 -8.37 7.53 -12.31
C LEU A 161 -7.57 6.69 -11.32
N ASP A 162 -6.44 7.21 -10.85
CA ASP A 162 -5.62 6.62 -9.78
C ASP A 162 -5.95 7.32 -8.46
N LEU A 163 -6.74 6.66 -7.61
CA LEU A 163 -7.14 7.17 -6.30
C LEU A 163 -6.06 6.83 -5.25
N GLY A 164 -5.55 7.85 -4.56
CA GLY A 164 -4.37 7.70 -3.69
C GLY A 164 -3.10 7.51 -4.51
N CYS A 165 -2.96 8.30 -5.57
CA CYS A 165 -1.91 8.12 -6.58
C CYS A 165 -0.49 8.39 -6.09
N ALA A 166 -0.29 8.86 -4.85
CA ALA A 166 0.98 9.31 -4.33
C ALA A 166 1.68 10.29 -5.31
N ASN A 167 2.95 10.08 -5.62
CA ASN A 167 3.68 10.89 -6.60
C ASN A 167 3.48 10.45 -8.07
N GLY A 168 2.46 9.63 -8.35
CA GLY A 168 2.06 9.19 -9.69
C GLY A 168 2.90 8.08 -10.32
N PRO A 169 3.44 7.10 -9.59
CA PRO A 169 4.29 6.06 -10.17
C PRO A 169 3.51 5.12 -11.10
N VAL A 170 2.27 4.77 -10.77
CA VAL A 170 1.41 3.97 -11.66
C VAL A 170 0.97 4.79 -12.86
N MET A 171 0.60 6.06 -12.66
CA MET A 171 0.25 6.98 -13.75
C MET A 171 1.39 7.12 -14.76
N LYS A 172 2.65 7.20 -14.28
CA LYS A 172 3.83 7.23 -15.17
C LYS A 172 3.95 5.94 -15.99
N CYS A 173 3.73 4.77 -15.36
CA CYS A 173 3.74 3.49 -16.06
C CYS A 173 2.59 3.39 -17.08
N LEU A 174 1.38 3.87 -16.76
CA LEU A 174 0.25 3.93 -17.68
C LEU A 174 0.56 4.83 -18.88
N LYS A 175 1.15 6.00 -18.65
CA LYS A 175 1.60 6.90 -19.72
C LYS A 175 2.59 6.24 -20.67
N ASP A 176 3.54 5.45 -20.13
CA ASP A 176 4.50 4.70 -20.95
C ASP A 176 3.84 3.62 -21.81
N LEU A 177 2.65 3.15 -21.41
CA LEU A 177 1.79 2.26 -22.20
C LEU A 177 0.81 3.00 -23.14
N GLY A 178 0.87 4.34 -23.19
CA GLY A 178 -0.03 5.16 -24.00
C GLY A 178 -1.43 5.32 -23.43
N ILE A 179 -1.62 5.07 -22.12
CA ILE A 179 -2.91 5.17 -21.43
C ILE A 179 -2.99 6.50 -20.68
N GLU A 180 -4.06 7.26 -20.94
CA GLU A 180 -4.35 8.52 -20.25
C GLU A 180 -4.76 8.24 -18.80
N SER A 181 -4.23 9.02 -17.85
CA SER A 181 -4.60 8.91 -16.45
C SER A 181 -4.58 10.24 -15.72
N GLU A 182 -5.45 10.35 -14.72
CA GLU A 182 -5.46 11.41 -13.73
C GLU A 182 -5.33 10.79 -12.34
N GLY A 183 -4.79 11.53 -11.38
CA GLY A 183 -4.61 11.04 -10.03
C GLY A 183 -5.16 12.00 -8.98
N VAL A 184 -5.58 11.45 -7.84
CA VAL A 184 -5.99 12.24 -6.67
C VAL A 184 -5.21 11.78 -5.46
N ASP A 185 -4.64 12.73 -4.71
CA ASP A 185 -3.96 12.45 -3.45
C ASP A 185 -4.10 13.61 -2.47
N VAL A 186 -4.11 13.33 -1.17
CA VAL A 186 -4.22 14.35 -0.11
C VAL A 186 -2.85 14.90 0.32
N SER A 187 -1.76 14.22 -0.03
CA SER A 187 -0.41 14.54 0.43
C SER A 187 0.25 15.61 -0.43
N ARG A 188 0.63 16.72 0.21
CA ARG A 188 1.47 17.75 -0.41
C ARG A 188 2.87 17.22 -0.73
N LEU A 189 3.40 16.33 0.11
CA LEU A 189 4.70 15.69 -0.12
C LEU A 189 4.67 14.84 -1.39
N ALA A 190 3.59 14.08 -1.60
CA ALA A 190 3.39 13.29 -2.80
C ALA A 190 3.43 14.17 -4.05
N LEU A 191 2.65 15.26 -4.08
CA LEU A 191 2.66 16.22 -5.20
C LEU A 191 4.03 16.89 -5.38
N ALA A 192 4.72 17.24 -4.29
CA ALA A 192 6.06 17.83 -4.37
C ALA A 192 7.10 16.88 -5.01
N LYS A 193 6.90 15.56 -4.84
CA LYS A 193 7.75 14.49 -5.38
C LYS A 193 7.21 13.91 -6.70
N ALA A 194 6.13 14.45 -7.24
CA ALA A 194 5.48 13.90 -8.43
C ALA A 194 6.42 13.84 -9.64
N PHE A 195 6.28 12.76 -10.41
CA PHE A 195 6.97 12.59 -11.68
C PHE A 195 6.60 13.74 -12.62
N PRO A 196 7.57 14.43 -13.22
CA PRO A 196 7.31 15.60 -14.08
C PRO A 196 6.31 15.31 -15.21
N GLU A 197 6.32 14.09 -15.72
CA GLU A 197 5.50 13.65 -16.87
C GLU A 197 4.01 13.52 -16.57
N VAL A 198 3.62 13.46 -15.28
CA VAL A 198 2.23 13.27 -14.83
C VAL A 198 1.78 14.27 -13.77
N ARG A 199 2.68 15.15 -13.33
CA ARG A 199 2.43 16.09 -12.24
C ARG A 199 1.22 17.01 -12.48
N ASP A 200 1.01 17.46 -13.70
CA ASP A 200 -0.10 18.31 -14.10
C ASP A 200 -1.45 17.60 -14.13
N LYS A 201 -1.44 16.28 -13.96
CA LYS A 201 -2.60 15.39 -13.89
C LYS A 201 -2.92 14.91 -12.47
N ILE A 202 -2.16 15.36 -11.47
CA ILE A 202 -2.41 15.02 -10.06
C ILE A 202 -3.18 16.16 -9.40
N HIS A 203 -4.35 15.83 -8.90
CA HIS A 203 -5.23 16.72 -8.16
C HIS A 203 -4.98 16.56 -6.65
N LEU A 204 -4.54 17.63 -5.99
CA LEU A 204 -4.25 17.62 -4.56
C LEU A 204 -5.51 17.91 -3.74
N GLY A 205 -5.91 16.99 -2.88
CA GLY A 205 -6.99 17.15 -1.91
C GLY A 205 -7.92 15.95 -1.81
N ASP A 206 -9.02 16.12 -1.09
CA ASP A 206 -10.05 15.10 -0.93
C ASP A 206 -10.96 15.05 -2.16
N ILE A 207 -11.14 13.86 -2.75
CA ILE A 207 -11.98 13.64 -3.92
C ILE A 207 -13.46 14.00 -3.67
N LEU A 208 -13.94 13.92 -2.43
CA LEU A 208 -15.30 14.37 -2.08
C LEU A 208 -15.51 15.86 -2.34
N ALA A 209 -14.46 16.66 -2.18
CA ALA A 209 -14.48 18.11 -2.38
C ALA A 209 -14.13 18.54 -3.81
N MET A 210 -13.88 17.58 -4.73
CA MET A 210 -13.43 17.87 -6.07
C MET A 210 -14.52 17.67 -7.11
N ASP A 211 -14.55 18.55 -8.11
CA ASP A 211 -15.28 18.35 -9.36
C ASP A 211 -14.28 18.03 -10.47
N LEU A 212 -14.08 16.74 -10.73
CA LEU A 212 -13.25 16.30 -11.85
C LEU A 212 -14.02 16.48 -13.16
N PRO A 213 -13.38 17.04 -14.20
CA PRO A 213 -14.08 17.42 -15.44
C PRO A 213 -14.43 16.23 -16.34
N HIS A 214 -13.92 15.04 -15.99
CA HIS A 214 -14.06 13.84 -16.79
C HIS A 214 -14.70 12.69 -16.00
N ARG A 215 -15.26 11.74 -16.72
CA ARG A 215 -15.54 10.39 -16.24
C ARG A 215 -14.40 9.47 -16.67
N PHE A 216 -14.33 8.33 -16.00
CA PHE A 216 -13.25 7.36 -16.16
C PHE A 216 -13.85 6.00 -16.49
N ASP A 217 -13.25 5.29 -17.41
CA ASP A 217 -13.66 3.91 -17.69
C ASP A 217 -12.96 2.87 -16.84
N VAL A 218 -11.87 3.28 -16.13
CA VAL A 218 -11.28 2.52 -15.03
C VAL A 218 -10.92 3.45 -13.87
N ILE A 219 -11.28 3.02 -12.65
CA ILE A 219 -10.78 3.62 -11.40
C ILE A 219 -9.90 2.59 -10.71
N LEU A 220 -8.69 3.03 -10.35
CA LEU A 220 -7.71 2.23 -9.63
C LEU A 220 -7.59 2.78 -8.20
N GLY A 221 -7.61 1.89 -7.19
CA GLY A 221 -7.31 2.23 -5.80
C GLY A 221 -6.41 1.15 -5.20
N LEU A 222 -5.13 1.47 -5.00
CA LEU A 222 -4.15 0.56 -4.43
C LEU A 222 -3.85 0.98 -2.99
N ASP A 223 -4.23 0.14 -2.03
CA ASP A 223 -3.99 0.39 -0.60
C ASP A 223 -4.51 1.79 -0.18
N ILE A 224 -5.75 2.11 -0.53
CA ILE A 224 -6.36 3.41 -0.23
C ILE A 224 -7.69 3.30 0.53
N PHE A 225 -8.52 2.30 0.22
CA PHE A 225 -9.87 2.21 0.78
C PHE A 225 -9.86 1.97 2.29
N GLU A 226 -8.91 1.21 2.80
CA GLU A 226 -8.70 0.94 4.22
C GLU A 226 -8.26 2.16 5.04
N HIS A 227 -7.76 3.19 4.37
CA HIS A 227 -7.37 4.47 5.00
C HIS A 227 -8.54 5.46 5.14
N LEU A 228 -9.65 5.20 4.45
CA LEU A 228 -10.80 6.08 4.49
C LEU A 228 -11.56 5.93 5.82
N ASN A 229 -12.23 7.00 6.22
CA ASN A 229 -13.13 6.94 7.36
C ASN A 229 -14.35 6.06 7.01
N PRO A 230 -14.64 4.99 7.79
CA PRO A 230 -15.72 4.07 7.47
C PRO A 230 -17.11 4.73 7.38
N ASP A 231 -17.35 5.80 8.15
CA ASP A 231 -18.62 6.52 8.11
C ASP A 231 -18.78 7.40 6.87
N LYS A 232 -17.66 7.81 6.26
CA LYS A 232 -17.63 8.55 5.00
C LYS A 232 -17.52 7.64 3.78
N LEU A 233 -17.18 6.37 3.97
CA LEU A 233 -16.98 5.41 2.87
C LEU A 233 -18.16 5.35 1.89
N PRO A 234 -19.44 5.34 2.33
CA PRO A 234 -20.56 5.36 1.38
C PRO A 234 -20.56 6.58 0.46
N ALA A 235 -20.16 7.76 0.96
CA ALA A 235 -20.06 8.97 0.14
C ALA A 235 -18.88 8.87 -0.86
N TYR A 236 -17.74 8.35 -0.44
CA TYR A 236 -16.62 8.08 -1.34
C TYR A 236 -17.00 7.12 -2.47
N LEU A 237 -17.62 5.99 -2.13
CA LEU A 237 -18.02 5.00 -3.12
C LEU A 237 -19.10 5.53 -4.08
N ALA A 238 -20.06 6.31 -3.59
CA ALA A 238 -21.07 6.97 -4.44
C ALA A 238 -20.41 7.98 -5.38
N LYS A 239 -19.43 8.77 -4.92
CA LYS A 239 -18.66 9.70 -5.74
C LYS A 239 -17.90 8.95 -6.84
N LEU A 240 -17.20 7.87 -6.50
CA LEU A 240 -16.44 7.05 -7.46
C LEU A 240 -17.36 6.37 -8.47
N ALA A 241 -18.50 5.81 -8.04
CA ALA A 241 -19.52 5.28 -8.95
C ALA A 241 -20.08 6.35 -9.88
N GLY A 242 -20.21 7.61 -9.43
CA GLY A 242 -20.61 8.75 -10.24
C GLY A 242 -19.56 9.14 -11.29
N LEU A 243 -18.28 9.04 -10.95
CA LEU A 243 -17.15 9.32 -11.84
C LEU A 243 -16.87 8.18 -12.83
N LEU A 244 -17.30 6.96 -12.52
CA LEU A 244 -17.13 5.82 -13.40
C LEU A 244 -18.11 5.87 -14.56
N GLU A 245 -17.66 5.62 -15.78
CA GLU A 245 -18.50 5.47 -16.96
C GLU A 245 -19.40 4.24 -16.86
N ASP A 246 -20.52 4.23 -17.57
CA ASP A 246 -21.34 3.03 -17.70
C ASP A 246 -20.56 1.95 -18.43
N GLY A 247 -20.52 0.74 -17.84
CA GLY A 247 -19.65 -0.33 -18.29
C GLY A 247 -18.19 -0.19 -17.86
N GLY A 248 -17.86 0.81 -17.06
CA GLY A 248 -16.54 0.98 -16.46
C GLY A 248 -16.25 0.04 -15.29
N PHE A 249 -14.98 -0.03 -14.90
CA PHE A 249 -14.51 -0.93 -13.86
C PHE A 249 -13.75 -0.18 -12.77
N LEU A 250 -13.92 -0.63 -11.52
CA LEU A 250 -13.10 -0.22 -10.39
C LEU A 250 -12.25 -1.42 -9.97
N PHE A 251 -10.94 -1.22 -9.90
CA PHE A 251 -9.97 -2.18 -9.36
C PHE A 251 -9.47 -1.67 -8.01
N GLY A 252 -9.64 -2.47 -6.95
CA GLY A 252 -9.18 -2.13 -5.60
C GLY A 252 -8.27 -3.22 -5.05
N ASN A 253 -6.99 -2.90 -4.73
CA ASN A 253 -6.19 -3.75 -3.87
C ASN A 253 -6.47 -3.34 -2.43
N ILE A 254 -7.11 -4.23 -1.65
CA ILE A 254 -7.64 -3.94 -0.31
C ILE A 254 -7.24 -5.06 0.64
N PRO A 255 -6.66 -4.79 1.82
CA PRO A 255 -6.28 -5.80 2.80
C PRO A 255 -7.52 -6.38 3.51
N ALA A 256 -8.33 -7.18 2.78
CA ALA A 256 -9.46 -7.87 3.34
C ALA A 256 -8.99 -9.02 4.26
N ILE A 257 -9.41 -8.98 5.52
CA ILE A 257 -8.97 -9.90 6.56
C ILE A 257 -9.82 -11.18 6.55
N GLY A 258 -9.18 -12.32 6.72
CA GLY A 258 -9.81 -13.64 6.64
C GLY A 258 -9.87 -14.17 5.21
N ARG A 259 -10.72 -15.18 5.00
CA ARG A 259 -10.79 -15.92 3.74
C ARG A 259 -11.75 -15.28 2.74
N ASP A 260 -11.31 -15.19 1.50
CA ASP A 260 -12.13 -14.85 0.32
C ASP A 260 -12.23 -16.05 -0.63
N ASP A 261 -13.34 -16.14 -1.37
CA ASP A 261 -13.60 -17.27 -2.29
C ASP A 261 -12.79 -17.21 -3.60
N VAL A 262 -12.14 -16.07 -3.90
CA VAL A 262 -11.34 -15.88 -5.10
C VAL A 262 -9.85 -15.99 -4.79
N PHE A 263 -9.35 -15.13 -3.91
CA PHE A 263 -7.91 -15.04 -3.61
C PHE A 263 -7.48 -15.79 -2.33
N GLY A 264 -8.40 -16.45 -1.64
CA GLY A 264 -8.08 -17.22 -0.43
C GLY A 264 -7.84 -16.35 0.79
N GLU A 265 -6.99 -16.82 1.71
CA GLU A 265 -6.60 -16.08 2.91
C GLU A 265 -5.23 -15.46 2.71
N ILE A 266 -5.20 -14.13 2.52
CA ILE A 266 -3.98 -13.34 2.37
C ILE A 266 -3.62 -12.65 3.68
N PHE A 267 -4.62 -12.11 4.37
CA PHE A 267 -4.49 -11.46 5.66
C PHE A 267 -5.23 -12.28 6.71
N GLU A 268 -4.49 -12.89 7.62
CA GLU A 268 -5.05 -13.70 8.69
C GLU A 268 -5.78 -12.87 9.76
N VAL A 269 -6.69 -13.51 10.47
CA VAL A 269 -7.33 -12.94 11.66
C VAL A 269 -6.39 -13.12 12.84
N TYR A 270 -5.53 -12.14 13.13
CA TYR A 270 -4.56 -12.25 14.22
C TYR A 270 -5.02 -11.64 15.56
N LEU A 271 -6.11 -10.85 15.58
CA LEU A 271 -6.77 -10.38 16.79
C LEU A 271 -8.07 -11.15 17.04
N ARG A 272 -8.21 -11.75 18.22
CA ARG A 272 -9.42 -12.51 18.59
C ARG A 272 -10.68 -11.65 18.60
N GLU A 273 -10.52 -10.37 18.89
CA GLU A 273 -11.61 -9.38 18.90
C GLU A 273 -12.24 -9.21 17.51
N TRP A 274 -11.54 -9.58 16.44
CA TRP A 274 -12.04 -9.50 15.06
C TRP A 274 -12.90 -10.70 14.64
N GLU A 275 -12.77 -11.85 15.31
CA GLU A 275 -13.45 -13.09 14.92
C GLU A 275 -14.98 -12.95 14.86
N ASP A 276 -15.57 -12.25 15.83
CA ASP A 276 -17.02 -12.07 15.90
C ASP A 276 -17.51 -11.10 14.83
N ASP A 277 -16.83 -9.98 14.65
CA ASP A 277 -17.15 -9.02 13.60
C ASP A 277 -16.99 -9.63 12.20
N LEU A 278 -15.95 -10.45 11.98
CA LEU A 278 -15.75 -11.17 10.73
C LEU A 278 -16.87 -12.16 10.45
N ARG A 279 -17.26 -13.01 11.44
CA ARG A 279 -18.35 -13.98 11.28
C ARG A 279 -19.67 -13.31 10.96
N GLN A 280 -19.93 -12.14 11.52
CA GLN A 280 -21.13 -11.35 11.27
C GLN A 280 -21.01 -10.44 10.05
N GLY A 281 -19.85 -10.45 9.39
CA GLY A 281 -19.58 -9.60 8.23
C GLY A 281 -19.63 -8.12 8.58
N ARG A 282 -19.19 -7.71 9.76
CA ARG A 282 -19.20 -6.31 10.20
C ARG A 282 -17.84 -5.65 9.99
N LEU A 283 -17.87 -4.31 10.03
CA LEU A 283 -16.67 -3.51 10.27
C LEU A 283 -16.08 -3.90 11.64
N PHE A 284 -14.77 -4.02 11.73
CA PHE A 284 -14.15 -4.32 13.01
C PHE A 284 -14.21 -3.11 13.94
N SER A 285 -14.74 -3.35 15.14
CA SER A 285 -14.84 -2.35 16.19
C SER A 285 -13.50 -2.08 16.90
N VAL A 286 -12.50 -2.94 16.68
CA VAL A 286 -11.16 -2.83 17.25
C VAL A 286 -10.16 -2.53 16.15
N VAL A 287 -9.50 -1.39 16.26
CA VAL A 287 -8.45 -0.93 15.35
C VAL A 287 -7.09 -1.30 15.93
N HIS A 288 -6.25 -1.99 15.17
CA HIS A 288 -4.84 -2.18 15.51
C HIS A 288 -4.11 -0.83 15.43
N THR A 289 -3.29 -0.49 16.42
CA THR A 289 -2.58 0.79 16.48
C THR A 289 -1.08 0.60 16.70
N ASP A 290 -0.29 1.58 16.28
CA ASP A 290 1.12 1.67 16.62
C ASP A 290 1.30 2.09 18.10
N GLU A 291 2.54 2.13 18.58
CA GLU A 291 2.88 2.49 19.96
C GLU A 291 2.44 3.91 20.34
N ALA A 292 2.32 4.82 19.38
CA ALA A 292 1.87 6.18 19.60
C ALA A 292 0.33 6.31 19.59
N GLY A 293 -0.38 5.25 19.19
CA GLY A 293 -1.84 5.18 19.17
C GLY A 293 -2.47 5.47 17.81
N TYR A 294 -1.70 5.70 16.75
CA TYR A 294 -2.26 5.84 15.40
C TYR A 294 -2.66 4.47 14.84
N PRO A 295 -3.71 4.42 13.99
CA PRO A 295 -4.03 3.21 13.26
C PRO A 295 -2.79 2.65 12.56
N TYR A 296 -2.53 1.35 12.76
CA TYR A 296 -1.35 0.70 12.19
C TYR A 296 -1.39 0.81 10.65
N ASN A 297 -0.28 1.24 10.06
CA ASN A 297 -0.19 1.63 8.65
C ASN A 297 -1.21 2.71 8.21
N GLY A 298 -1.89 3.40 9.12
CA GLY A 298 -2.95 4.36 8.80
C GLY A 298 -4.31 3.73 8.49
N HIS A 299 -4.48 2.41 8.71
CA HIS A 299 -5.71 1.68 8.37
C HIS A 299 -6.83 1.95 9.38
N LEU A 300 -7.81 2.74 8.98
CA LEU A 300 -9.01 3.00 9.77
C LEU A 300 -10.04 1.87 9.64
N ILE A 301 -10.09 1.20 8.49
CA ILE A 301 -11.03 0.13 8.20
C ILE A 301 -10.33 -1.22 8.27
N GLY A 302 -10.74 -2.06 9.22
CA GLY A 302 -10.48 -3.49 9.23
C GLY A 302 -11.79 -4.24 8.98
N ALA A 303 -11.82 -5.10 7.95
CA ALA A 303 -13.02 -5.88 7.62
C ALA A 303 -12.68 -7.07 6.72
N GLY A 304 -13.60 -8.04 6.66
CA GLY A 304 -13.53 -9.16 5.72
C GLY A 304 -14.06 -8.80 4.32
N SER A 305 -13.73 -9.66 3.34
CA SER A 305 -14.11 -9.45 1.93
C SER A 305 -15.62 -9.31 1.71
N ALA A 306 -16.44 -10.03 2.47
CA ALA A 306 -17.89 -9.93 2.39
C ALA A 306 -18.42 -8.53 2.83
N TRP A 307 -17.78 -7.91 3.82
CA TRP A 307 -18.14 -6.54 4.22
C TRP A 307 -17.77 -5.56 3.11
N TRP A 308 -16.54 -5.64 2.58
CA TRP A 308 -16.08 -4.79 1.48
C TRP A 308 -17.00 -4.91 0.26
N THR A 309 -17.29 -6.13 -0.17
CA THR A 309 -18.19 -6.38 -1.31
C THR A 309 -19.53 -5.67 -1.13
N ARG A 310 -20.16 -5.80 0.05
CA ARG A 310 -21.44 -5.13 0.31
C ARG A 310 -21.34 -3.60 0.26
N GLN A 311 -20.24 -3.00 0.71
CA GLN A 311 -20.08 -1.54 0.64
C GLN A 311 -20.08 -1.05 -0.82
N PHE A 312 -19.32 -1.71 -1.68
CA PHE A 312 -19.27 -1.37 -3.10
C PHE A 312 -20.61 -1.65 -3.81
N GLU A 313 -21.25 -2.76 -3.49
CA GLU A 313 -22.57 -3.10 -4.07
C GLU A 313 -23.66 -2.12 -3.64
N ALA A 314 -23.63 -1.64 -2.41
CA ALA A 314 -24.54 -0.59 -1.93
C ALA A 314 -24.38 0.73 -2.70
N ALA A 315 -23.21 0.98 -3.28
CA ALA A 315 -22.95 2.13 -4.16
C ALA A 315 -23.31 1.88 -5.64
N GLY A 316 -23.92 0.73 -5.97
CA GLY A 316 -24.33 0.36 -7.33
C GLY A 316 -23.22 -0.25 -8.18
N LEU A 317 -22.15 -0.72 -7.56
CA LEU A 317 -21.06 -1.44 -8.23
C LEU A 317 -21.20 -2.94 -7.99
N ARG A 318 -21.03 -3.77 -9.01
CA ARG A 318 -21.14 -5.22 -8.91
C ARG A 318 -19.76 -5.86 -8.93
N ARG A 319 -19.46 -6.71 -7.95
CA ARG A 319 -18.23 -7.51 -7.96
C ARG A 319 -18.20 -8.49 -9.14
N GLU A 320 -17.03 -8.67 -9.74
CA GLU A 320 -16.79 -9.53 -10.91
C GLU A 320 -15.80 -10.67 -10.59
N PRO A 321 -16.23 -11.71 -9.81
CA PRO A 321 -15.33 -12.79 -9.38
C PRO A 321 -14.78 -13.61 -10.55
N GLY A 322 -15.48 -13.65 -11.68
CA GLY A 322 -15.00 -14.33 -12.90
C GLY A 322 -13.77 -13.64 -13.49
N LEU A 323 -13.78 -12.29 -13.53
CA LEU A 323 -12.64 -11.51 -14.01
C LEU A 323 -11.49 -11.54 -13.00
N GLU A 324 -11.78 -11.46 -11.71
CA GLU A 324 -10.77 -11.63 -10.65
C GLU A 324 -10.04 -12.96 -10.80
N ARG A 325 -10.75 -14.09 -10.94
CA ARG A 325 -10.12 -15.42 -11.14
C ARG A 325 -9.25 -15.46 -12.39
N ALA A 326 -9.70 -14.91 -13.50
CA ALA A 326 -8.90 -14.87 -14.73
C ALA A 326 -7.61 -14.06 -14.55
N LEU A 327 -7.67 -12.92 -13.81
CA LEU A 327 -6.49 -12.13 -13.47
C LEU A 327 -5.55 -12.90 -12.53
N HIS A 328 -6.08 -13.63 -11.56
CA HIS A 328 -5.29 -14.49 -10.67
C HIS A 328 -4.61 -15.63 -11.46
N GLU A 329 -5.33 -16.33 -12.33
CA GLU A 329 -4.75 -17.37 -13.19
C GLU A 329 -3.55 -16.87 -13.99
N ARG A 330 -3.57 -15.61 -14.43
CA ARG A 330 -2.50 -15.00 -15.23
C ARG A 330 -1.36 -14.42 -14.41
N TYR A 331 -1.67 -13.75 -13.30
CA TYR A 331 -0.72 -12.87 -12.62
C TYR A 331 -0.28 -13.34 -11.23
N ASP A 332 -0.84 -14.43 -10.68
CA ASP A 332 -0.58 -14.87 -9.29
C ASP A 332 0.90 -15.13 -9.00
N GLU A 333 1.63 -15.70 -9.95
CA GLU A 333 3.06 -15.93 -9.79
C GLU A 333 3.82 -14.60 -9.65
N ALA A 334 3.56 -13.63 -10.52
CA ALA A 334 4.18 -12.32 -10.48
C ALA A 334 3.78 -11.53 -9.23
N LEU A 335 2.50 -11.55 -8.87
CA LEU A 335 1.98 -10.89 -7.66
C LEU A 335 2.61 -11.48 -6.40
N THR A 336 2.70 -12.80 -6.30
CA THR A 336 3.31 -13.50 -5.15
C THR A 336 4.80 -13.19 -5.04
N ARG A 337 5.52 -13.14 -6.17
CA ARG A 337 6.95 -12.80 -6.21
C ARG A 337 7.22 -11.39 -5.70
N ILE A 338 6.34 -10.43 -6.03
CA ILE A 338 6.46 -9.05 -5.56
C ILE A 338 6.10 -8.96 -4.08
N HIS A 339 4.87 -9.28 -3.74
CA HIS A 339 4.37 -9.34 -2.38
C HIS A 339 2.98 -9.98 -2.37
N VAL A 340 2.78 -10.97 -1.51
CA VAL A 340 1.51 -11.74 -1.45
C VAL A 340 0.27 -10.86 -1.24
N ALA A 341 0.39 -9.73 -0.53
CA ALA A 341 -0.69 -8.77 -0.32
C ALA A 341 -1.27 -8.22 -1.63
N ARG A 342 -0.50 -8.21 -2.73
CA ARG A 342 -0.97 -7.77 -4.05
C ARG A 342 -2.04 -8.68 -4.66
N LYS A 343 -2.21 -9.87 -4.11
CA LYS A 343 -3.28 -10.81 -4.49
C LYS A 343 -4.64 -10.45 -3.89
N ALA A 344 -4.70 -9.64 -2.84
CA ALA A 344 -5.96 -9.21 -2.23
C ALA A 344 -6.59 -8.06 -3.02
N PHE A 345 -7.05 -8.34 -4.24
CA PHE A 345 -7.71 -7.35 -5.08
C PHE A 345 -9.13 -7.73 -5.45
N PHE A 346 -9.94 -6.71 -5.66
CA PHE A 346 -11.33 -6.78 -6.08
C PHE A 346 -11.49 -6.05 -7.41
N VAL A 347 -12.39 -6.58 -8.25
CA VAL A 347 -12.84 -5.90 -9.46
C VAL A 347 -14.35 -5.71 -9.38
N PHE A 348 -14.76 -4.46 -9.52
CA PHE A 348 -16.18 -4.10 -9.56
C PHE A 348 -16.51 -3.48 -10.92
N SER A 349 -17.74 -3.72 -11.40
CA SER A 349 -18.27 -3.10 -12.63
C SER A 349 -19.44 -2.19 -12.31
N LYS A 350 -19.58 -1.11 -13.08
CA LYS A 350 -20.78 -0.29 -13.11
C LYS A 350 -21.60 -0.62 -14.35
N SER A 351 -22.79 -1.22 -14.16
CA SER A 351 -23.74 -1.54 -15.27
C SER A 351 -23.05 -2.15 -16.49
N ALA A 352 -22.19 -3.16 -16.25
CA ALA A 352 -21.39 -3.74 -17.31
C ALA A 352 -22.28 -4.28 -18.43
N ALA A 353 -22.18 -3.70 -19.62
CA ALA A 353 -22.68 -4.36 -20.83
C ALA A 353 -21.96 -5.72 -20.92
N SER A 354 -22.73 -6.81 -20.92
CA SER A 354 -22.21 -8.19 -20.93
C SER A 354 -21.09 -8.39 -21.97
N GLY A 355 -21.19 -7.76 -23.13
CA GLY A 355 -20.19 -7.86 -24.20
C GLY A 355 -18.82 -7.22 -23.91
N ARG A 356 -18.69 -6.25 -22.97
CA ARG A 356 -17.37 -5.73 -22.56
C ARG A 356 -16.69 -6.71 -21.61
N LEU A 357 -17.43 -7.24 -20.65
CA LEU A 357 -16.89 -8.22 -19.70
C LEU A 357 -16.39 -9.49 -20.42
N ASP A 358 -17.14 -10.01 -21.40
CA ASP A 358 -16.76 -11.19 -22.19
C ASP A 358 -15.47 -10.95 -22.97
N ARG A 359 -15.32 -9.77 -23.60
CA ARG A 359 -14.06 -9.39 -24.28
C ARG A 359 -12.88 -9.33 -23.33
N LEU A 360 -13.06 -8.72 -22.15
CA LEU A 360 -11.99 -8.63 -21.15
C LEU A 360 -11.57 -10.01 -20.65
N LEU A 361 -12.53 -10.90 -20.36
CA LEU A 361 -12.25 -12.27 -19.98
C LEU A 361 -11.45 -13.02 -21.06
N GLY A 362 -11.77 -12.82 -22.33
CA GLY A 362 -10.98 -13.36 -23.45
C GLY A 362 -9.55 -12.86 -23.43
N ARG A 363 -9.35 -11.54 -23.34
CA ARG A 363 -8.01 -10.91 -23.36
C ARG A 363 -7.13 -11.26 -22.17
N VAL A 364 -7.71 -11.39 -20.99
CA VAL A 364 -6.93 -11.77 -19.81
C VAL A 364 -6.37 -13.18 -19.95
N LYS A 365 -7.08 -14.05 -20.67
CA LYS A 365 -6.64 -15.44 -20.93
C LYS A 365 -5.60 -15.58 -22.06
N GLU A 366 -5.49 -14.58 -22.95
CA GLU A 366 -4.46 -14.45 -23.97
C GLU A 366 -3.13 -13.90 -23.38
#